data_23bbbd4c8e242d9100bc6b4d8a37b9d0
#
_entry.id   23bbbd4c8e242d9100bc6b4d8a37b9d0
#
_cell.length_a   1.000
_cell.length_b   1.000
_cell.length_c   1.000
_cell.angle_alpha   90.00
_cell.angle_beta   90.00
_cell.angle_gamma   90.00
#
_symmetry.space_group_name_H-M   'P 1'
#
loop_
_entity.id
_entity.type
_entity.pdbx_description
1 polymer ?
#
loop_
_entity_poly.entity_id
_entity_poly.type
_entity_poly.pdbx_seq_one_letter_code
_entity_poly.pdbx_strand_id
1 'polypeptide(L)'
;CIDQQFKTLLKPYIYTGIATTVFHFIIHYSLFGSLHNATYETYKVLGGFALGLPHTATYFGQLFFSCGPMWYLLSLMIAWILLDLILNIFPEQYINWAVLGTMLLGWGICITWEAPFCIGQGMVTVPALYVGYLAKKYKIFEQPLSPRLRGGMIAAALAVAALVLLTKSTDCVSMAE
;
A
#
# COMPACT_ATOMS: atom_id res chain seq x y z
N CYS A 1 0.28 -6.00 20.51
CA CYS A 1 1.11 -5.68 19.35
C CYS A 1 0.37 -4.84 18.30
N ILE A 2 -0.91 -5.11 18.04
CA ILE A 2 -1.76 -4.37 17.09
C ILE A 2 -1.86 -2.89 17.46
N ASP A 3 -2.06 -2.55 18.74
CA ASP A 3 -2.15 -1.16 19.20
C ASP A 3 -0.90 -0.32 18.87
N GLN A 4 0.27 -0.93 18.89
CA GLN A 4 1.51 -0.25 18.56
C GLN A 4 1.61 0.02 17.06
N GLN A 5 1.23 -0.93 16.22
CA GLN A 5 1.19 -0.78 14.76
C GLN A 5 0.14 0.26 14.34
N PHE A 6 -1.03 0.24 14.97
CA PHE A 6 -2.06 1.25 14.77
C PHE A 6 -1.53 2.67 15.04
N LYS A 7 -0.84 2.86 16.17
CA LYS A 7 -0.24 4.16 16.52
C LYS A 7 0.88 4.56 15.55
N THR A 8 1.66 3.59 15.06
CA THR A 8 2.83 3.88 14.20
C THR A 8 2.44 4.16 12.75
N LEU A 9 1.39 3.51 12.24
CA LEU A 9 0.98 3.63 10.84
C LEU A 9 -0.20 4.60 10.65
N LEU A 10 -1.22 4.53 11.51
CA LEU A 10 -2.44 5.34 11.35
C LEU A 10 -2.23 6.80 11.76
N LYS A 11 -1.44 7.07 12.81
CA LYS A 11 -1.17 8.45 13.21
C LYS A 11 -0.50 9.27 12.11
N PRO A 12 0.64 8.85 11.51
CA PRO A 12 1.25 9.60 10.42
C PRO A 12 0.33 9.72 9.21
N TYR A 13 -0.49 8.70 8.91
CA TYR A 13 -1.48 8.76 7.85
C TYR A 13 -2.49 9.88 8.08
N ILE A 14 -3.09 9.95 9.26
CA ILE A 14 -4.08 10.99 9.61
C ILE A 14 -3.43 12.38 9.61
N TYR A 15 -2.28 12.55 10.25
CA TYR A 15 -1.60 13.85 10.29
C TYR A 15 -1.21 14.35 8.90
N THR A 16 -0.69 13.47 8.07
CA THR A 16 -0.33 13.84 6.68
C THR A 16 -1.58 14.14 5.86
N GLY A 17 -2.66 13.37 6.02
CA GLY A 17 -3.94 13.63 5.36
C GLY A 17 -4.50 15.01 5.70
N ILE A 18 -4.51 15.37 6.99
CA ILE A 18 -4.96 16.70 7.45
C ILE A 18 -4.04 17.79 6.89
N ALA A 19 -2.72 17.63 7.04
CA ALA A 19 -1.75 18.60 6.56
C ALA A 19 -1.85 18.84 5.05
N THR A 20 -1.94 17.76 4.26
CA THR A 20 -2.10 17.84 2.80
C THR A 20 -3.41 18.52 2.41
N THR A 21 -4.51 18.22 3.09
CA THR A 21 -5.82 18.83 2.83
C THR A 21 -5.80 20.34 3.11
N VAL A 22 -5.22 20.75 4.25
CA VAL A 22 -5.08 22.17 4.60
C VAL A 22 -4.18 22.91 3.61
N PHE A 23 -3.05 22.30 3.27
CA PHE A 23 -2.09 22.90 2.33
C PHE A 23 -2.69 23.02 0.92
N HIS A 24 -3.42 22.02 0.46
CA HIS A 24 -4.15 22.06 -0.81
C HIS A 24 -5.19 23.19 -0.83
N PHE A 25 -5.96 23.37 0.25
CA PHE A 25 -6.91 24.45 0.38
C PHE A 25 -6.24 25.84 0.27
N ILE A 26 -5.12 26.03 0.98
CA ILE A 26 -4.39 27.31 0.98
C ILE A 26 -3.87 27.62 -0.43
N ILE A 27 -3.22 26.65 -1.08
CA ILE A 27 -2.69 26.82 -2.43
C ILE A 27 -3.81 27.14 -3.42
N HIS A 28 -4.88 26.35 -3.41
CA HIS A 28 -5.96 26.50 -4.36
C HIS A 28 -6.69 27.84 -4.19
N TYR A 29 -6.89 28.28 -2.94
CA TYR A 29 -7.46 29.59 -2.65
C TYR A 29 -6.53 30.73 -3.10
N SER A 30 -5.23 30.61 -2.88
CA SER A 30 -4.23 31.62 -3.28
C SER A 30 -4.10 31.75 -4.81
N LEU A 31 -4.24 30.65 -5.55
CA LEU A 31 -4.11 30.67 -7.00
C LEU A 31 -5.37 31.11 -7.72
N PHE A 32 -6.53 30.74 -7.25
CA PHE A 32 -7.81 30.96 -7.96
C PHE A 32 -8.73 31.98 -7.32
N GLY A 33 -8.47 32.43 -6.10
CA GLY A 33 -9.23 33.45 -5.40
C GLY A 33 -10.71 33.12 -5.10
N SER A 34 -11.16 31.90 -5.46
CA SER A 34 -12.55 31.45 -5.30
C SER A 34 -12.65 30.45 -4.16
N LEU A 35 -13.36 30.84 -3.12
CA LEU A 35 -13.59 30.03 -1.93
C LEU A 35 -14.42 28.77 -2.26
N HIS A 36 -15.41 28.90 -3.14
CA HIS A 36 -16.25 27.77 -3.58
C HIS A 36 -15.44 26.70 -4.31
N ASN A 37 -14.59 27.10 -5.27
CA ASN A 37 -13.74 26.17 -6.00
C ASN A 37 -12.69 25.52 -5.08
N ALA A 38 -12.08 26.31 -4.19
CA ALA A 38 -11.10 25.81 -3.24
C ALA A 38 -11.69 24.74 -2.31
N THR A 39 -12.89 24.96 -1.78
CA THR A 39 -13.58 23.97 -0.93
C THR A 39 -13.97 22.72 -1.72
N TYR A 40 -14.45 22.85 -2.94
CA TYR A 40 -14.87 21.73 -3.78
C TYR A 40 -13.68 20.82 -4.15
N GLU A 41 -12.55 21.40 -4.59
CA GLU A 41 -11.37 20.64 -4.94
C GLU A 41 -10.70 20.00 -3.69
N THR A 42 -10.71 20.72 -2.56
CA THR A 42 -10.21 20.21 -1.29
C THR A 42 -11.06 19.04 -0.76
N TYR A 43 -12.38 19.08 -0.97
CA TYR A 43 -13.26 17.96 -0.64
C TYR A 43 -12.89 16.68 -1.40
N LYS A 44 -12.51 16.78 -2.67
CA LYS A 44 -12.04 15.62 -3.46
C LYS A 44 -10.75 15.00 -2.90
N VAL A 45 -9.83 15.84 -2.44
CA VAL A 45 -8.58 15.41 -1.78
C VAL A 45 -8.89 14.73 -0.45
N LEU A 46 -9.72 15.38 0.39
CA LEU A 46 -10.12 14.82 1.68
C LEU A 46 -10.83 13.47 1.53
N GLY A 47 -11.72 13.35 0.55
CA GLY A 47 -12.40 12.09 0.23
C GLY A 47 -11.44 11.00 -0.22
N GLY A 48 -10.42 11.34 -1.02
CA GLY A 48 -9.37 10.41 -1.41
C GLY A 48 -8.59 9.87 -0.22
N PHE A 49 -8.23 10.73 0.74
CA PHE A 49 -7.63 10.31 2.01
C PHE A 49 -8.59 9.50 2.87
N ALA A 50 -9.85 9.91 3.00
CA ALA A 50 -10.86 9.20 3.81
C ALA A 50 -11.13 7.80 3.26
N LEU A 51 -11.15 7.63 1.94
CA LEU A 51 -11.35 6.35 1.27
C LEU A 51 -10.04 5.57 1.05
N GLY A 52 -8.88 6.18 1.33
CA GLY A 52 -7.56 5.56 1.16
C GLY A 52 -7.29 5.14 -0.28
N LEU A 53 -7.57 6.03 -1.25
CA LEU A 53 -7.48 5.67 -2.67
C LEU A 53 -6.04 5.69 -3.17
N PRO A 54 -5.55 4.60 -3.78
CA PRO A 54 -4.22 4.56 -4.38
C PRO A 54 -4.13 5.38 -5.67
N HIS A 55 -5.22 5.50 -6.41
CA HIS A 55 -5.36 6.32 -7.62
C HIS A 55 -6.66 7.11 -7.58
N THR A 56 -6.76 8.06 -8.51
CA THR A 56 -7.98 8.85 -8.68
C THR A 56 -9.12 7.95 -9.16
N ALA A 57 -10.22 7.92 -8.42
CA ALA A 57 -11.36 7.05 -8.71
C ALA A 57 -12.68 7.79 -8.52
N THR A 58 -13.73 7.29 -9.19
CA THR A 58 -15.08 7.85 -9.10
C THR A 58 -15.94 6.99 -8.19
N TYR A 59 -16.39 7.57 -7.06
CA TYR A 59 -17.32 6.95 -6.14
C TYR A 59 -18.57 7.83 -5.99
N PHE A 60 -19.73 7.20 -5.97
CA PHE A 60 -21.03 7.91 -5.84
C PHE A 60 -21.22 9.04 -6.86
N GLY A 61 -20.66 8.89 -8.08
CA GLY A 61 -20.74 9.89 -9.14
C GLY A 61 -19.83 11.10 -8.96
N GLN A 62 -18.93 11.08 -7.96
CA GLN A 62 -17.93 12.12 -7.71
C GLN A 62 -16.53 11.58 -7.87
N LEU A 63 -15.65 12.40 -8.48
CA LEU A 63 -14.25 12.10 -8.65
C LEU A 63 -13.48 12.45 -7.38
N PHE A 64 -12.76 11.48 -6.81
CA PHE A 64 -11.87 11.69 -5.67
C PHE A 64 -10.41 11.52 -6.12
N PHE A 65 -9.54 12.36 -5.59
CA PHE A 65 -8.11 12.29 -5.90
C PHE A 65 -7.42 11.21 -5.09
N SER A 66 -6.32 10.70 -5.64
CA SER A 66 -5.44 9.78 -4.92
C SER A 66 -4.87 10.41 -3.65
N CYS A 67 -4.72 9.63 -2.58
CA CYS A 67 -4.00 10.05 -1.37
C CYS A 67 -2.46 10.02 -1.55
N GLY A 68 -1.97 9.92 -2.79
CA GLY A 68 -0.55 9.85 -3.10
C GLY A 68 0.11 8.62 -2.46
N PRO A 69 1.39 8.67 -2.08
CA PRO A 69 2.09 7.52 -1.52
C PRO A 69 1.56 7.07 -0.14
N MET A 70 0.66 7.83 0.49
CA MET A 70 0.13 7.52 1.82
C MET A 70 -0.79 6.29 1.85
N TRP A 71 -1.37 5.89 0.70
CA TRP A 71 -2.15 4.66 0.60
C TRP A 71 -1.37 3.43 1.08
N TYR A 72 -0.04 3.44 0.93
CA TYR A 72 0.82 2.34 1.35
C TYR A 72 0.76 2.07 2.86
N LEU A 73 0.67 3.13 3.68
CA LEU A 73 0.56 2.99 5.14
C LEU A 73 -0.74 2.28 5.53
N LEU A 74 -1.84 2.61 4.85
CA LEU A 74 -3.13 1.98 5.08
C LEU A 74 -3.14 0.53 4.62
N SER A 75 -2.60 0.26 3.43
CA SER A 75 -2.42 -1.08 2.88
C SER A 75 -1.57 -1.96 3.82
N LEU A 76 -0.47 -1.43 4.34
CA LEU A 76 0.41 -2.13 5.28
C LEU A 76 -0.30 -2.44 6.60
N MET A 77 -1.13 -1.52 7.10
CA MET A 77 -1.94 -1.74 8.30
C MET A 77 -2.93 -2.89 8.10
N ILE A 78 -3.64 -2.89 6.96
CA ILE A 78 -4.58 -3.96 6.62
C ILE A 78 -3.85 -5.30 6.49
N ALA A 79 -2.71 -5.32 5.80
CA ALA A 79 -1.90 -6.53 5.66
C ALA A 79 -1.44 -7.09 7.01
N TRP A 80 -1.08 -6.23 7.99
CA TRP A 80 -0.76 -6.64 9.35
C TRP A 80 -1.95 -7.27 10.07
N ILE A 81 -3.13 -6.66 9.98
CA ILE A 81 -4.36 -7.19 10.59
C ILE A 81 -4.70 -8.55 9.99
N LEU A 82 -4.64 -8.67 8.67
CA LEU A 82 -4.92 -9.93 7.97
C LEU A 82 -3.91 -11.02 8.31
N LEU A 83 -2.63 -10.68 8.38
CA LEU A 83 -1.60 -11.64 8.77
C LEU A 83 -1.80 -12.14 10.20
N ASP A 84 -2.07 -11.23 11.15
CA ASP A 84 -2.35 -11.59 12.54
C ASP A 84 -3.59 -12.50 12.64
N LEU A 85 -4.64 -12.18 11.89
CA LEU A 85 -5.85 -13.00 11.81
C LEU A 85 -5.54 -14.41 11.27
N ILE A 86 -4.77 -14.51 10.18
CA ILE A 86 -4.38 -15.79 9.58
C ILE A 86 -3.57 -16.62 10.58
N LEU A 87 -2.60 -16.02 11.26
CA LEU A 87 -1.75 -16.70 12.24
C LEU A 87 -2.53 -17.19 13.48
N ASN A 88 -3.63 -16.53 13.84
CA ASN A 88 -4.45 -16.90 14.99
C ASN A 88 -5.55 -17.91 14.65
N ILE A 89 -6.08 -17.90 13.43
CA ILE A 89 -7.21 -18.76 13.03
C ILE A 89 -6.74 -20.09 12.45
N PHE A 90 -5.68 -20.07 11.63
CA PHE A 90 -5.25 -21.25 10.89
C PHE A 90 -4.14 -22.02 11.64
N PRO A 91 -4.20 -23.36 11.68
CA PRO A 91 -3.11 -24.18 12.18
C PRO A 91 -1.89 -24.08 11.26
N GLU A 92 -0.68 -24.26 11.80
CA GLU A 92 0.59 -24.00 11.12
C GLU A 92 0.71 -24.63 9.71
N GLN A 93 0.13 -25.80 9.51
CA GLN A 93 0.17 -26.52 8.24
C GLN A 93 -0.61 -25.82 7.11
N TYR A 94 -1.62 -24.99 7.42
CA TYR A 94 -2.47 -24.32 6.44
C TYR A 94 -2.13 -22.84 6.26
N ILE A 95 -1.25 -22.27 7.08
CA ILE A 95 -0.89 -20.83 7.02
C ILE A 95 -0.38 -20.46 5.64
N ASN A 96 0.50 -21.26 5.03
CA ASN A 96 1.05 -20.98 3.69
C ASN A 96 -0.05 -20.91 2.63
N TRP A 97 -1.02 -21.82 2.69
CA TRP A 97 -2.17 -21.84 1.78
C TRP A 97 -3.11 -20.67 2.01
N ALA A 98 -3.33 -20.30 3.27
CA ALA A 98 -4.14 -19.14 3.64
C ALA A 98 -3.52 -17.83 3.15
N VAL A 99 -2.20 -17.66 3.30
CA VAL A 99 -1.45 -16.50 2.80
C VAL A 99 -1.52 -16.44 1.27
N LEU A 100 -1.32 -17.57 0.57
CA LEU A 100 -1.41 -17.63 -0.88
C LEU A 100 -2.83 -17.33 -1.36
N GLY A 101 -3.85 -17.91 -0.71
CA GLY A 101 -5.26 -17.65 -1.01
C GLY A 101 -5.62 -16.17 -0.82
N THR A 102 -5.16 -15.55 0.26
CA THR A 102 -5.35 -14.12 0.51
C THR A 102 -4.73 -13.26 -0.59
N MET A 103 -3.51 -13.60 -1.04
CA MET A 103 -2.85 -12.91 -2.15
C MET A 103 -3.66 -13.00 -3.45
N LEU A 104 -4.11 -14.20 -3.80
CA LEU A 104 -4.89 -14.42 -5.04
C LEU A 104 -6.24 -13.70 -5.00
N LEU A 105 -6.92 -13.72 -3.86
CA LEU A 105 -8.16 -12.97 -3.66
C LEU A 105 -7.92 -11.45 -3.77
N GLY A 106 -6.87 -10.94 -3.14
CA GLY A 106 -6.49 -9.53 -3.23
C GLY A 106 -6.17 -9.12 -4.65
N TRP A 107 -5.45 -9.95 -5.39
CA TRP A 107 -5.14 -9.72 -6.80
C TRP A 107 -6.42 -9.70 -7.66
N GLY A 108 -7.32 -10.66 -7.45
CA GLY A 108 -8.63 -10.68 -8.12
C GLY A 108 -9.45 -9.43 -7.84
N ILE A 109 -9.50 -8.97 -6.58
CA ILE A 109 -10.19 -7.73 -6.20
C ILE A 109 -9.57 -6.53 -6.91
N CYS A 110 -8.24 -6.41 -6.94
CA CYS A 110 -7.56 -5.28 -7.60
C CYS A 110 -7.82 -5.21 -9.11
N ILE A 111 -8.07 -6.34 -9.78
CA ILE A 111 -8.39 -6.36 -11.22
C ILE A 111 -9.86 -6.05 -11.49
N THR A 112 -10.76 -6.53 -10.63
CA THR A 112 -12.21 -6.45 -10.88
C THR A 112 -12.85 -5.20 -10.30
N TRP A 113 -12.30 -4.68 -9.22
CA TRP A 113 -12.90 -3.58 -8.47
C TRP A 113 -11.86 -2.75 -7.73
N GLU A 114 -11.98 -1.44 -7.83
CA GLU A 114 -11.19 -0.52 -7.02
C GLU A 114 -11.76 -0.46 -5.60
N ALA A 115 -11.38 -1.42 -4.76
CA ALA A 115 -11.89 -1.48 -3.40
C ALA A 115 -11.35 -0.29 -2.57
N PRO A 116 -12.23 0.41 -1.81
CA PRO A 116 -11.80 1.47 -0.91
C PRO A 116 -10.89 0.93 0.19
N PHE A 117 -10.17 1.84 0.89
CA PHE A 117 -9.26 1.53 2.00
C PHE A 117 -8.07 0.65 1.62
N CYS A 118 -7.72 0.54 0.33
CA CYS A 118 -6.60 -0.29 -0.14
C CYS A 118 -6.67 -1.76 0.30
N ILE A 119 -7.90 -2.31 0.44
CA ILE A 119 -8.10 -3.68 0.91
C ILE A 119 -7.41 -4.68 -0.01
N GLY A 120 -7.61 -4.57 -1.33
CA GLY A 120 -6.98 -5.46 -2.31
C GLY A 120 -5.45 -5.39 -2.24
N GLN A 121 -4.88 -4.18 -2.20
CA GLN A 121 -3.44 -3.95 -2.06
C GLN A 121 -2.90 -4.49 -0.73
N GLY A 122 -3.67 -4.34 0.36
CA GLY A 122 -3.36 -4.92 1.66
C GLY A 122 -3.27 -6.44 1.59
N MET A 123 -4.23 -7.10 0.96
CA MET A 123 -4.25 -8.55 0.78
C MET A 123 -3.05 -9.05 -0.05
N VAL A 124 -2.69 -8.33 -1.12
CA VAL A 124 -1.52 -8.67 -1.95
C VAL A 124 -0.21 -8.47 -1.18
N THR A 125 -0.18 -7.59 -0.18
CA THR A 125 1.02 -7.31 0.64
C THR A 125 1.24 -8.36 1.75
N VAL A 126 0.23 -9.15 2.13
CA VAL A 126 0.32 -10.17 3.20
C VAL A 126 1.49 -11.12 3.04
N PRO A 127 1.79 -11.71 1.86
CA PRO A 127 2.93 -12.61 1.70
C PRO A 127 4.27 -11.95 2.02
N ALA A 128 4.47 -10.69 1.65
CA ALA A 128 5.71 -9.96 1.95
C ALA A 128 5.92 -9.81 3.46
N LEU A 129 4.85 -9.48 4.21
CA LEU A 129 4.88 -9.44 5.67
C LEU A 129 5.11 -10.82 6.28
N TYR A 130 4.50 -11.86 5.71
CA TYR A 130 4.68 -13.23 6.18
C TYR A 130 6.12 -13.71 6.01
N VAL A 131 6.77 -13.39 4.88
CA VAL A 131 8.20 -13.66 4.67
C VAL A 131 9.04 -12.94 5.73
N GLY A 132 8.74 -11.66 6.03
CA GLY A 132 9.40 -10.92 7.11
C GLY A 132 9.19 -11.56 8.49
N TYR A 133 7.98 -12.05 8.77
CA TYR A 133 7.67 -12.80 9.99
C TYR A 133 8.48 -14.10 10.09
N LEU A 134 8.55 -14.89 9.01
CA LEU A 134 9.36 -16.11 8.97
C LEU A 134 10.85 -15.81 9.16
N ALA A 135 11.36 -14.78 8.52
CA ALA A 135 12.75 -14.35 8.66
C ALA A 135 13.10 -14.02 10.13
N LYS A 136 12.17 -13.39 10.85
CA LYS A 136 12.31 -13.12 12.28
C LYS A 136 12.17 -14.40 13.11
N LYS A 137 11.16 -15.26 12.82
CA LYS A 137 10.92 -16.53 13.54
C LYS A 137 12.13 -17.44 13.46
N TYR A 138 12.76 -17.55 12.30
CA TYR A 138 13.95 -18.38 12.07
C TYR A 138 15.28 -17.65 12.34
N LYS A 139 15.23 -16.42 12.85
CA LYS A 139 16.42 -15.61 13.19
C LYS A 139 17.44 -15.52 12.03
N ILE A 140 16.91 -15.42 10.79
CA ILE A 140 17.75 -15.44 9.58
C ILE A 140 18.73 -14.25 9.59
N PHE A 141 18.35 -13.12 10.16
CA PHE A 141 19.19 -11.92 10.24
C PHE A 141 20.19 -11.94 11.40
N GLU A 142 19.99 -12.82 12.40
CA GLU A 142 20.88 -12.94 13.55
C GLU A 142 22.03 -13.95 13.29
N GLN A 143 21.84 -14.85 12.33
CA GLN A 143 22.89 -15.81 11.94
C GLN A 143 23.79 -15.21 10.85
N PRO A 144 25.12 -15.43 10.91
CA PRO A 144 26.01 -15.01 9.84
C PRO A 144 25.61 -15.76 8.57
N LEU A 145 24.96 -15.06 7.65
CA LEU A 145 24.59 -15.64 6.35
C LEU A 145 25.84 -16.13 5.62
N SER A 146 25.80 -17.36 5.13
CA SER A 146 26.89 -17.86 4.30
C SER A 146 27.10 -16.93 3.09
N PRO A 147 28.35 -16.70 2.64
CA PRO A 147 28.64 -15.77 1.54
C PRO A 147 27.86 -16.10 0.25
N ARG A 148 27.57 -17.40 0.03
CA ARG A 148 26.79 -17.87 -1.12
C ARG A 148 25.32 -17.45 -1.03
N LEU A 149 24.71 -17.56 0.15
CA LEU A 149 23.31 -17.17 0.36
C LEU A 149 23.14 -15.66 0.25
N ARG A 150 24.09 -14.88 0.80
CA ARG A 150 24.12 -13.41 0.70
C ARG A 150 24.26 -12.96 -0.76
N GLY A 151 25.16 -13.60 -1.53
CA GLY A 151 25.32 -13.34 -2.96
C GLY A 151 24.05 -13.66 -3.75
N GLY A 152 23.39 -14.79 -3.46
CA GLY A 152 22.12 -15.17 -4.09
C GLY A 152 20.99 -14.19 -3.81
N MET A 153 20.86 -13.68 -2.58
CA MET A 153 19.85 -12.67 -2.23
C MET A 153 20.08 -11.35 -2.95
N ILE A 154 21.34 -10.88 -3.03
CA ILE A 154 21.69 -9.66 -3.76
C ILE A 154 21.41 -9.85 -5.27
N ALA A 155 21.77 -10.98 -5.85
CA ALA A 155 21.50 -11.27 -7.26
C ALA A 155 19.99 -11.31 -7.56
N ALA A 156 19.20 -11.94 -6.68
CA ALA A 156 17.73 -11.96 -6.81
C ALA A 156 17.13 -10.55 -6.72
N ALA A 157 17.58 -9.73 -5.76
CA ALA A 157 17.11 -8.35 -5.62
C ALA A 157 17.45 -7.50 -6.86
N LEU A 158 18.67 -7.65 -7.40
CA LEU A 158 19.09 -6.96 -8.63
C LEU A 158 18.28 -7.44 -9.85
N ALA A 159 17.99 -8.75 -9.96
CA ALA A 159 17.18 -9.28 -11.04
C ALA A 159 15.76 -8.73 -11.01
N VAL A 160 15.12 -8.65 -9.83
CA VAL A 160 13.80 -8.04 -9.66
C VAL A 160 13.83 -6.55 -10.00
N ALA A 161 14.84 -5.81 -9.53
CA ALA A 161 15.00 -4.39 -9.86
C ALA A 161 15.18 -4.17 -11.37
N ALA A 162 16.00 -5.00 -12.03
CA ALA A 162 16.18 -4.95 -13.48
C ALA A 162 14.89 -5.26 -14.25
N LEU A 163 14.12 -6.27 -13.79
CA LEU A 163 12.83 -6.61 -14.39
C LEU A 163 11.84 -5.43 -14.29
N VAL A 164 11.76 -4.78 -13.13
CA VAL A 164 10.89 -3.62 -12.92
C VAL A 164 11.31 -2.43 -13.81
N LEU A 165 12.60 -2.19 -13.96
CA LEU A 165 13.11 -1.13 -14.83
C LEU A 165 12.82 -1.42 -16.30
N LEU A 166 12.96 -2.67 -16.75
CA LEU A 166 12.66 -3.08 -18.12
C LEU A 166 11.16 -2.97 -18.43
N THR A 167 10.28 -3.37 -17.53
CA THR A 167 8.82 -3.24 -17.71
C THR A 167 8.37 -1.78 -17.73
N LYS A 168 8.92 -0.93 -16.85
CA LYS A 168 8.60 0.51 -16.85
C LYS A 168 9.11 1.26 -18.07
N SER A 169 10.22 0.82 -18.67
CA SER A 169 10.74 1.47 -19.88
C SER A 169 9.85 1.25 -21.12
N THR A 170 9.11 0.15 -21.16
CA THR A 170 8.15 -0.13 -22.23
C THR A 170 6.89 0.75 -22.16
N ASP A 171 6.42 1.09 -20.95
CA ASP A 171 5.25 1.94 -20.78
C ASP A 171 5.54 3.42 -21.11
N CYS A 172 6.78 3.90 -20.88
CA CYS A 172 7.18 5.27 -21.23
C CYS A 172 7.32 5.50 -22.74
N VAL A 173 7.59 4.46 -23.53
CA VAL A 173 7.70 4.58 -25.00
C VAL A 173 6.33 4.63 -25.67
N SER A 174 5.32 3.96 -25.10
CA SER A 174 3.95 3.95 -25.63
C SER A 174 3.18 5.26 -25.39
N MET A 175 3.65 6.13 -24.53
CA MET A 175 3.03 7.46 -24.30
C MET A 175 3.60 8.57 -25.18
N ALA A 176 4.60 8.28 -26.02
CA ALA A 176 5.26 9.25 -26.90
C ALA A 176 4.79 9.15 -28.38
N GLU A 177 3.88 8.22 -28.69
CA GLU A 177 3.17 8.12 -29.98
C GLU A 177 1.73 8.66 -29.86
#